data_824092eaed93b48a63c1415a6d377e05
#
_entry.id   824092eaed93b48a63c1415a6d377e05
#
_cell.length_a   1.000
_cell.length_b   1.000
_cell.length_c   1.000
_cell.angle_alpha   90.00
_cell.angle_beta   90.00
_cell.angle_gamma   90.00
#
_symmetry.space_group_name_H-M   'P 1'
#
loop_
_entity.id
_entity.type
_entity.pdbx_description
1 polymer ?
#
loop_
_entity_poly.entity_id
_entity_poly.type
_entity_poly.pdbx_seq_one_letter_code
_entity_poly.pdbx_strand_id
1 'polypeptide(L)'
;MRHLMSNGRVPRKPAQPSATENHQPVSGDRARKFVLEHRAWDGMRVLGHLDLHGASNLYTLPENLTCESLDISDCVNLTTLPKGLHVTHWIEVAGSGISGLSAGHGFILRWRGVPVSDRVAFESQSITGQDILNTENVELRRILIERLGYETFLQQVGGLIRDRDTDAGGERQLIYVPFDDDEPLMLLKVTCPSTGHLHVLRVPPYLLSCHQAAAWIAGFDNPDDYHPLVEA
;
A
#
# COMPACT_ATOMS: atom_id res chain seq x y z
N MET A 1 -30.81 37.24 -48.30
CA MET A 1 -30.76 36.45 -47.05
C MET A 1 -30.19 35.07 -47.37
N ARG A 2 -28.90 34.83 -47.04
CA ARG A 2 -28.24 33.53 -47.22
C ARG A 2 -28.15 32.87 -45.86
N HIS A 3 -28.81 31.70 -45.67
CA HIS A 3 -28.71 30.88 -44.49
C HIS A 3 -27.37 30.14 -44.51
N LEU A 4 -26.52 30.39 -43.51
CA LEU A 4 -25.33 29.63 -43.19
C LEU A 4 -25.78 28.38 -42.39
N MET A 5 -25.69 27.23 -43.03
CA MET A 5 -25.83 25.95 -42.33
C MET A 5 -24.55 25.62 -41.52
N SER A 6 -24.66 25.61 -40.23
CA SER A 6 -23.60 25.18 -39.32
C SER A 6 -23.46 23.66 -39.38
N ASN A 7 -22.33 23.17 -39.92
CA ASN A 7 -21.94 21.78 -39.87
C ASN A 7 -21.50 21.39 -38.43
N GLY A 8 -22.42 20.86 -37.65
CA GLY A 8 -22.12 20.23 -36.37
C GLY A 8 -21.31 18.97 -36.59
N ARG A 9 -20.01 18.99 -36.33
CA ARG A 9 -19.18 17.79 -36.24
C ARG A 9 -19.60 17.00 -34.99
N VAL A 10 -20.30 15.90 -35.19
CA VAL A 10 -20.53 14.88 -34.17
C VAL A 10 -19.15 14.34 -33.73
N PRO A 11 -18.82 14.30 -32.44
CA PRO A 11 -17.56 13.70 -31.97
C PRO A 11 -17.54 12.24 -32.37
N ARG A 12 -16.51 11.84 -33.11
CA ARG A 12 -16.31 10.42 -33.47
C ARG A 12 -16.00 9.65 -32.20
N LYS A 13 -16.85 8.66 -31.91
CA LYS A 13 -16.58 7.63 -30.91
C LYS A 13 -15.18 7.02 -31.19
N PRO A 14 -14.30 6.85 -30.17
CA PRO A 14 -12.98 6.25 -30.39
C PRO A 14 -13.17 4.88 -31.07
N ALA A 15 -12.35 4.63 -32.09
CA ALA A 15 -12.42 3.40 -32.85
C ALA A 15 -12.16 2.21 -31.92
N GLN A 16 -13.11 1.29 -31.85
CA GLN A 16 -12.90 0.00 -31.20
C GLN A 16 -11.77 -0.74 -31.94
N PRO A 17 -10.88 -1.46 -31.23
CA PRO A 17 -9.83 -2.26 -31.86
C PRO A 17 -10.46 -3.26 -32.87
N SER A 18 -9.77 -3.53 -33.98
CA SER A 18 -10.26 -4.46 -35.00
C SER A 18 -10.42 -5.87 -34.40
N ALA A 19 -11.41 -6.63 -34.87
CA ALA A 19 -11.70 -7.99 -34.37
C ALA A 19 -10.48 -8.95 -34.37
N THR A 20 -9.49 -8.69 -35.22
CA THR A 20 -8.23 -9.45 -35.30
C THR A 20 -7.23 -9.10 -34.18
N GLU A 21 -7.25 -7.88 -33.64
CA GLU A 21 -6.40 -7.51 -32.49
C GLU A 21 -6.87 -8.15 -31.18
N ASN A 22 -8.16 -8.46 -31.06
CA ASN A 22 -8.77 -9.02 -29.85
C ASN A 22 -8.41 -10.48 -29.55
N HIS A 23 -7.73 -11.18 -30.46
CA HIS A 23 -7.41 -12.59 -30.29
C HIS A 23 -5.93 -12.86 -30.01
N GLN A 24 -5.03 -11.89 -30.27
CA GLN A 24 -3.61 -12.06 -30.01
C GLN A 24 -3.24 -11.57 -28.61
N PRO A 25 -2.38 -12.34 -27.90
CA PRO A 25 -1.83 -11.87 -26.63
C PRO A 25 -1.03 -10.57 -26.81
N VAL A 26 -1.12 -9.67 -25.85
CA VAL A 26 -0.42 -8.37 -25.85
C VAL A 26 0.64 -8.33 -24.75
N SER A 27 1.72 -7.56 -24.95
CA SER A 27 2.70 -7.32 -23.88
C SER A 27 2.08 -6.53 -22.73
N GLY A 28 2.68 -6.64 -21.53
CA GLY A 28 2.23 -5.90 -20.34
C GLY A 28 2.12 -4.40 -20.56
N ASP A 29 3.13 -3.75 -21.17
CA ASP A 29 3.13 -2.31 -21.46
C ASP A 29 1.98 -1.91 -22.39
N ARG A 30 1.72 -2.70 -23.42
CA ARG A 30 0.63 -2.45 -24.36
C ARG A 30 -0.73 -2.65 -23.68
N ALA A 31 -0.86 -3.68 -22.85
CA ALA A 31 -2.05 -3.93 -22.06
C ALA A 31 -2.32 -2.80 -21.07
N ARG A 32 -1.29 -2.34 -20.33
CA ARG A 32 -1.38 -1.18 -19.45
C ARG A 32 -1.96 0.03 -20.20
N LYS A 33 -1.41 0.34 -21.37
CA LYS A 33 -1.89 1.46 -22.20
C LYS A 33 -3.37 1.30 -22.57
N PHE A 34 -3.79 0.12 -23.02
CA PHE A 34 -5.18 -0.14 -23.38
C PHE A 34 -6.13 0.00 -22.18
N VAL A 35 -5.73 -0.52 -21.02
CA VAL A 35 -6.52 -0.41 -19.78
C VAL A 35 -6.68 1.04 -19.37
N LEU A 36 -5.59 1.81 -19.30
CA LEU A 36 -5.61 3.20 -18.85
C LEU A 36 -6.30 4.16 -19.85
N GLU A 37 -6.30 3.83 -21.14
CA GLU A 37 -7.01 4.57 -22.19
C GLU A 37 -8.48 4.10 -22.38
N HIS A 38 -8.98 3.21 -21.53
CA HIS A 38 -10.34 2.61 -21.65
C HIS A 38 -10.59 1.94 -23.00
N ARG A 39 -9.56 1.30 -23.58
CA ARG A 39 -9.57 0.60 -24.86
C ARG A 39 -9.36 -0.91 -24.72
N ALA A 40 -9.22 -1.40 -23.50
CA ALA A 40 -9.15 -2.83 -23.22
C ALA A 40 -10.48 -3.51 -23.56
N TRP A 41 -10.45 -4.79 -23.85
CA TRP A 41 -11.60 -5.62 -24.25
C TRP A 41 -11.71 -6.86 -23.38
N ASP A 42 -12.90 -7.41 -23.28
CA ASP A 42 -13.16 -8.65 -22.54
C ASP A 42 -12.43 -9.84 -23.18
N GLY A 43 -11.82 -10.67 -22.34
CA GLY A 43 -10.98 -11.77 -22.77
C GLY A 43 -9.56 -11.36 -23.21
N MET A 44 -9.11 -10.16 -22.86
CA MET A 44 -7.74 -9.73 -23.17
C MET A 44 -6.71 -10.65 -22.50
N ARG A 45 -5.73 -11.10 -23.29
CA ARG A 45 -4.64 -11.95 -22.83
C ARG A 45 -3.34 -11.17 -22.79
N VAL A 46 -2.73 -11.08 -21.62
CA VAL A 46 -1.47 -10.38 -21.40
C VAL A 46 -0.34 -11.38 -21.27
N LEU A 47 0.75 -11.16 -22.00
CA LEU A 47 1.98 -11.94 -21.87
C LEU A 47 2.75 -11.47 -20.64
N GLY A 48 2.90 -12.37 -19.67
CA GLY A 48 3.65 -12.10 -18.44
C GLY A 48 2.91 -11.19 -17.46
N HIS A 49 3.60 -10.17 -16.99
CA HIS A 49 3.17 -9.24 -15.96
C HIS A 49 2.35 -8.07 -16.51
N LEU A 50 1.25 -7.74 -15.83
CA LEU A 50 0.48 -6.51 -16.05
C LEU A 50 0.66 -5.58 -14.84
N ASP A 51 1.42 -4.51 -15.06
CA ASP A 51 1.61 -3.45 -14.06
C ASP A 51 0.60 -2.32 -14.26
N LEU A 52 -0.26 -2.12 -13.27
CA LEU A 52 -1.23 -1.02 -13.19
C LEU A 52 -1.02 -0.16 -11.95
N HIS A 53 0.13 -0.31 -11.25
CA HIS A 53 0.44 0.42 -10.04
C HIS A 53 0.10 1.91 -10.16
N GLY A 54 -0.54 2.46 -9.12
CA GLY A 54 -0.85 3.88 -8.97
C GLY A 54 -1.91 4.42 -9.93
N ALA A 55 -2.64 3.56 -10.66
CA ALA A 55 -3.67 3.98 -11.60
C ALA A 55 -4.92 4.46 -10.86
N SER A 56 -4.91 5.71 -10.37
CA SER A 56 -6.02 6.30 -9.61
C SER A 56 -7.30 6.52 -10.42
N ASN A 57 -7.21 6.54 -11.76
CA ASN A 57 -8.36 6.65 -12.66
C ASN A 57 -8.92 5.28 -13.11
N LEU A 58 -8.40 4.19 -12.55
CA LEU A 58 -8.84 2.83 -12.86
C LEU A 58 -9.98 2.42 -11.93
N TYR A 59 -11.15 2.15 -12.48
CA TYR A 59 -12.35 1.71 -11.75
C TYR A 59 -12.70 0.24 -12.01
N THR A 60 -12.40 -0.25 -13.20
CA THR A 60 -12.72 -1.62 -13.62
C THR A 60 -11.63 -2.19 -14.53
N LEU A 61 -11.50 -3.50 -14.52
CA LEU A 61 -10.70 -4.26 -15.47
C LEU A 61 -11.62 -5.00 -16.46
N PRO A 62 -11.13 -5.38 -17.65
CA PRO A 62 -11.93 -6.17 -18.60
C PRO A 62 -12.29 -7.55 -18.02
N GLU A 63 -13.49 -8.03 -18.32
CA GLU A 63 -13.92 -9.38 -17.95
C GLU A 63 -13.03 -10.44 -18.62
N ASN A 64 -12.84 -11.58 -17.95
CA ASN A 64 -12.00 -12.69 -18.45
C ASN A 64 -10.56 -12.29 -18.81
N LEU A 65 -10.01 -11.27 -18.17
CA LEU A 65 -8.61 -10.87 -18.30
C LEU A 65 -7.68 -12.02 -17.87
N THR A 66 -6.65 -12.30 -18.66
CA THR A 66 -5.65 -13.33 -18.36
C THR A 66 -4.25 -12.71 -18.34
N CYS A 67 -3.46 -12.98 -17.29
CA CYS A 67 -2.05 -12.61 -17.17
C CYS A 67 -1.31 -13.58 -16.25
N GLU A 68 0.01 -13.52 -16.20
CA GLU A 68 0.79 -14.31 -15.24
C GLU A 68 0.78 -13.67 -13.85
N SER A 69 0.97 -12.36 -13.77
CA SER A 69 0.90 -11.60 -12.54
C SER A 69 0.30 -10.22 -12.78
N LEU A 70 -0.32 -9.67 -11.74
CA LEU A 70 -1.06 -8.41 -11.79
C LEU A 70 -0.65 -7.52 -10.62
N ASP A 71 -0.18 -6.31 -10.92
CA ASP A 71 0.04 -5.28 -9.91
C ASP A 71 -1.06 -4.21 -10.02
N ILE A 72 -1.89 -4.14 -8.99
CA ILE A 72 -2.94 -3.14 -8.81
C ILE A 72 -2.72 -2.33 -7.52
N SER A 73 -1.49 -2.34 -7.02
CA SER A 73 -1.15 -1.52 -5.84
C SER A 73 -1.45 -0.04 -6.09
N ASP A 74 -1.95 0.61 -5.06
CA ASP A 74 -2.38 2.01 -5.08
C ASP A 74 -3.45 2.38 -6.13
N CYS A 75 -4.14 1.37 -6.70
CA CYS A 75 -5.34 1.58 -7.53
C CYS A 75 -6.57 1.82 -6.64
N VAL A 76 -6.62 2.96 -5.97
CA VAL A 76 -7.59 3.26 -4.89
C VAL A 76 -9.06 3.19 -5.31
N ASN A 77 -9.35 3.40 -6.60
CA ASN A 77 -10.70 3.39 -7.15
C ASN A 77 -11.12 2.03 -7.75
N LEU A 78 -10.20 1.06 -7.84
CA LEU A 78 -10.51 -0.30 -8.25
C LEU A 78 -10.99 -1.08 -7.03
N THR A 79 -12.30 -1.26 -6.92
CA THR A 79 -12.95 -1.87 -5.73
C THR A 79 -13.33 -3.34 -5.90
N THR A 80 -13.33 -3.84 -7.13
CA THR A 80 -13.68 -5.23 -7.45
C THR A 80 -12.81 -5.76 -8.57
N LEU A 81 -12.51 -7.06 -8.53
CA LEU A 81 -11.89 -7.76 -9.64
C LEU A 81 -12.95 -8.27 -10.63
N PRO A 82 -12.64 -8.32 -11.93
CA PRO A 82 -13.59 -8.74 -12.95
C PRO A 82 -13.90 -10.25 -12.84
N LYS A 83 -15.07 -10.63 -13.32
CA LYS A 83 -15.42 -12.05 -13.45
C LYS A 83 -14.49 -12.74 -14.44
N GLY A 84 -14.14 -14.00 -14.16
CA GLY A 84 -13.27 -14.78 -15.02
C GLY A 84 -11.83 -14.28 -15.09
N LEU A 85 -11.39 -13.39 -14.17
CA LEU A 85 -9.98 -13.03 -14.05
C LEU A 85 -9.14 -14.28 -13.84
N HIS A 86 -8.14 -14.47 -14.68
CA HIS A 86 -7.22 -15.59 -14.58
C HIS A 86 -5.78 -15.10 -14.41
N VAL A 87 -5.26 -15.21 -13.20
CA VAL A 87 -3.87 -14.89 -12.85
C VAL A 87 -3.19 -16.18 -12.40
N THR A 88 -2.04 -16.52 -12.99
CA THR A 88 -1.38 -17.81 -12.73
C THR A 88 -0.40 -17.77 -11.57
N HIS A 89 0.13 -16.58 -11.21
CA HIS A 89 1.14 -16.45 -10.17
C HIS A 89 0.64 -15.62 -8.98
N TRP A 90 0.60 -14.32 -9.09
CA TRP A 90 0.29 -13.45 -7.95
C TRP A 90 -0.43 -12.16 -8.35
N ILE A 91 -1.14 -11.59 -7.36
CA ILE A 91 -1.72 -10.24 -7.44
C ILE A 91 -1.18 -9.40 -6.27
N GLU A 92 -0.60 -8.24 -6.60
CA GLU A 92 -0.22 -7.21 -5.62
C GLU A 92 -1.41 -6.27 -5.40
N VAL A 93 -1.89 -6.17 -4.13
CA VAL A 93 -3.14 -5.43 -3.81
C VAL A 93 -2.95 -4.28 -2.82
N ALA A 94 -1.71 -4.02 -2.36
CA ALA A 94 -1.45 -2.98 -1.36
C ALA A 94 -1.99 -1.61 -1.79
N GLY A 95 -2.77 -0.95 -0.94
CA GLY A 95 -3.33 0.38 -1.25
C GLY A 95 -4.41 0.41 -2.33
N SER A 96 -4.82 -0.74 -2.89
CA SER A 96 -5.95 -0.80 -3.81
C SER A 96 -7.28 -0.62 -3.09
N GLY A 97 -8.36 -0.35 -3.83
CA GLY A 97 -9.72 -0.29 -3.31
C GLY A 97 -10.37 -1.67 -3.09
N ILE A 98 -9.68 -2.77 -3.39
CA ILE A 98 -10.20 -4.14 -3.21
C ILE A 98 -10.36 -4.44 -1.71
N SER A 99 -11.55 -4.84 -1.30
CA SER A 99 -11.88 -5.12 0.10
C SER A 99 -12.11 -6.61 0.41
N GLY A 100 -12.00 -7.48 -0.59
CA GLY A 100 -12.15 -8.92 -0.43
C GLY A 100 -12.16 -9.65 -1.77
N LEU A 101 -11.97 -10.96 -1.71
CA LEU A 101 -11.96 -11.85 -2.87
C LEU A 101 -12.91 -13.04 -2.63
N SER A 102 -13.31 -13.69 -3.74
CA SER A 102 -14.00 -14.97 -3.67
C SER A 102 -13.04 -16.05 -3.16
N ALA A 103 -13.52 -16.93 -2.31
CA ALA A 103 -12.72 -18.04 -1.79
C ALA A 103 -12.15 -18.91 -2.93
N GLY A 104 -10.89 -19.35 -2.77
CA GLY A 104 -10.26 -20.28 -3.71
C GLY A 104 -9.78 -19.65 -5.02
N HIS A 105 -9.35 -18.41 -5.02
CA HIS A 105 -8.91 -17.65 -6.20
C HIS A 105 -7.69 -18.23 -6.95
N GLY A 106 -6.91 -19.13 -6.36
CA GLY A 106 -5.84 -19.89 -7.05
C GLY A 106 -4.53 -19.13 -7.32
N PHE A 107 -4.44 -17.84 -7.04
CA PHE A 107 -3.21 -17.04 -7.10
C PHE A 107 -2.71 -16.66 -5.71
N ILE A 108 -1.46 -16.20 -5.63
CA ILE A 108 -0.85 -15.71 -4.40
C ILE A 108 -1.20 -14.22 -4.24
N LEU A 109 -1.78 -13.84 -3.10
CA LEU A 109 -1.90 -12.42 -2.75
C LEU A 109 -0.55 -11.89 -2.26
N ARG A 110 -0.25 -10.64 -2.63
CA ARG A 110 0.91 -9.92 -2.15
C ARG A 110 0.51 -8.56 -1.60
N TRP A 111 1.27 -8.13 -0.59
CA TRP A 111 1.19 -6.80 0.00
C TRP A 111 2.60 -6.23 0.09
N ARG A 112 2.89 -5.17 -0.67
CA ARG A 112 4.23 -4.58 -0.81
C ARG A 112 5.33 -5.61 -1.07
N GLY A 113 5.06 -6.51 -2.00
CA GLY A 113 5.99 -7.56 -2.42
C GLY A 113 5.98 -8.81 -1.56
N VAL A 114 5.34 -8.82 -0.40
CA VAL A 114 5.30 -9.95 0.54
C VAL A 114 4.05 -10.80 0.31
N PRO A 115 4.14 -12.13 0.18
CA PRO A 115 2.99 -13.01 0.16
C PRO A 115 2.18 -12.91 1.45
N VAL A 116 0.87 -12.73 1.33
CA VAL A 116 -0.03 -12.59 2.48
C VAL A 116 -1.29 -13.44 2.31
N SER A 117 -1.97 -13.73 3.43
CA SER A 117 -3.30 -14.32 3.40
C SER A 117 -4.39 -13.26 3.15
N ASP A 118 -5.59 -13.72 2.76
CA ASP A 118 -6.78 -12.88 2.62
C ASP A 118 -7.06 -12.08 3.90
N ARG A 119 -6.90 -12.72 5.06
CA ARG A 119 -7.03 -12.08 6.37
C ARG A 119 -6.12 -10.87 6.51
N VAL A 120 -4.84 -11.01 6.16
CA VAL A 120 -3.87 -9.90 6.24
C VAL A 120 -4.19 -8.82 5.22
N ALA A 121 -4.59 -9.19 4.01
CA ALA A 121 -4.91 -8.24 2.95
C ALA A 121 -6.20 -7.47 3.20
N PHE A 122 -7.26 -8.10 3.73
CA PHE A 122 -8.61 -7.53 3.74
C PHE A 122 -9.26 -7.36 5.12
N GLU A 123 -8.76 -8.05 6.15
CA GLU A 123 -9.34 -8.07 7.49
C GLU A 123 -8.36 -7.53 8.54
N SER A 124 -7.78 -6.34 8.30
CA SER A 124 -6.75 -5.76 9.17
C SER A 124 -7.20 -5.62 10.63
N GLN A 125 -8.50 -5.40 10.86
CA GLN A 125 -9.10 -5.34 12.19
C GLN A 125 -9.04 -6.67 12.96
N SER A 126 -8.78 -7.79 12.29
CA SER A 126 -8.61 -9.12 12.92
C SER A 126 -7.17 -9.42 13.33
N ILE A 127 -6.21 -8.61 12.89
CA ILE A 127 -4.80 -8.75 13.24
C ILE A 127 -4.60 -8.29 14.68
N THR A 128 -3.82 -9.08 15.44
CA THR A 128 -3.52 -8.77 16.85
C THR A 128 -2.02 -8.55 17.06
N GLY A 129 -1.67 -7.87 18.15
CA GLY A 129 -0.28 -7.73 18.57
C GLY A 129 0.40 -9.08 18.80
N GLN A 130 -0.33 -10.09 19.28
CA GLN A 130 0.20 -11.44 19.47
C GLN A 130 0.52 -12.13 18.13
N ASP A 131 -0.27 -11.91 17.07
CA ASP A 131 0.08 -12.41 15.73
C ASP A 131 1.44 -11.87 15.28
N ILE A 132 1.71 -10.58 15.57
CA ILE A 132 2.96 -9.92 15.24
C ILE A 132 4.13 -10.51 16.02
N LEU A 133 3.97 -10.67 17.35
CA LEU A 133 5.02 -11.24 18.21
C LEU A 133 5.36 -12.69 17.81
N ASN A 134 4.37 -13.49 17.42
CA ASN A 134 4.52 -14.90 17.03
C ASN A 134 5.00 -15.10 15.57
N THR A 135 5.14 -14.03 14.79
CA THR A 135 5.54 -14.14 13.38
C THR A 135 7.07 -14.12 13.27
N GLU A 136 7.67 -15.24 12.87
CA GLU A 136 9.12 -15.36 12.67
C GLU A 136 9.61 -14.61 11.41
N ASN A 137 8.79 -14.59 10.34
CA ASN A 137 9.16 -13.94 9.08
C ASN A 137 9.13 -12.43 9.24
N VAL A 138 10.30 -11.79 9.17
CA VAL A 138 10.52 -10.35 9.39
C VAL A 138 9.71 -9.49 8.41
N GLU A 139 9.66 -9.87 7.14
CA GLU A 139 8.90 -9.12 6.12
C GLU A 139 7.39 -9.22 6.36
N LEU A 140 6.90 -10.39 6.72
CA LEU A 140 5.49 -10.56 7.08
C LEU A 140 5.16 -9.81 8.38
N ARG A 141 6.05 -9.86 9.38
CA ARG A 141 5.91 -9.06 10.62
C ARG A 141 5.79 -7.57 10.33
N ARG A 142 6.61 -7.04 9.43
CA ARG A 142 6.53 -5.64 8.98
C ARG A 142 5.17 -5.31 8.38
N ILE A 143 4.63 -6.20 7.53
CA ILE A 143 3.30 -6.01 6.94
C ILE A 143 2.20 -6.06 8.01
N LEU A 144 2.26 -7.01 8.95
CA LEU A 144 1.28 -7.09 10.03
C LEU A 144 1.26 -5.82 10.89
N ILE A 145 2.44 -5.25 11.20
CA ILE A 145 2.54 -3.98 11.94
C ILE A 145 1.96 -2.83 11.11
N GLU A 146 2.27 -2.77 9.81
CA GLU A 146 1.71 -1.76 8.89
C GLU A 146 0.17 -1.83 8.86
N ARG A 147 -0.38 -3.06 8.81
CA ARG A 147 -1.82 -3.30 8.74
C ARG A 147 -2.55 -3.00 10.05
N LEU A 148 -1.94 -3.33 11.19
CA LEU A 148 -2.49 -3.07 12.53
C LEU A 148 -2.30 -1.61 12.96
N GLY A 149 -1.17 -1.00 12.59
CA GLY A 149 -0.70 0.29 13.04
C GLY A 149 0.12 0.21 14.35
N TYR A 150 1.20 0.99 14.43
CA TYR A 150 2.13 0.99 15.58
C TYR A 150 1.44 1.36 16.89
N GLU A 151 0.49 2.29 16.87
CA GLU A 151 -0.22 2.71 18.08
C GLU A 151 -1.04 1.56 18.65
N THR A 152 -1.88 0.91 17.83
CA THR A 152 -2.69 -0.24 18.24
C THR A 152 -1.82 -1.40 18.68
N PHE A 153 -0.71 -1.64 17.98
CA PHE A 153 0.28 -2.65 18.35
C PHE A 153 0.81 -2.41 19.77
N LEU A 154 1.29 -1.21 20.06
CA LEU A 154 1.78 -0.85 21.39
C LEU A 154 0.70 -0.92 22.48
N GLN A 155 -0.54 -0.57 22.16
CA GLN A 155 -1.66 -0.69 23.13
C GLN A 155 -1.92 -2.16 23.51
N GLN A 156 -1.70 -3.09 22.58
CA GLN A 156 -1.97 -4.52 22.80
C GLN A 156 -0.80 -5.27 23.46
N VAL A 157 0.43 -4.96 23.07
CA VAL A 157 1.61 -5.72 23.56
C VAL A 157 2.37 -4.99 24.66
N GLY A 158 2.19 -3.67 24.78
CA GLY A 158 3.02 -2.83 25.63
C GLY A 158 4.43 -2.67 25.07
N GLY A 159 5.34 -2.21 25.95
CA GLY A 159 6.76 -2.04 25.64
C GLY A 159 7.50 -1.49 26.86
N LEU A 160 8.81 -1.66 26.86
CA LEU A 160 9.67 -1.10 27.92
C LEU A 160 10.03 0.32 27.56
N ILE A 161 9.68 1.27 28.42
CA ILE A 161 10.08 2.67 28.23
C ILE A 161 11.57 2.78 28.54
N ARG A 162 12.35 3.14 27.53
CA ARG A 162 13.81 3.32 27.62
C ARG A 162 14.16 4.73 28.07
N ASP A 163 13.41 5.73 27.57
CA ASP A 163 13.64 7.13 27.85
C ASP A 163 12.33 7.93 27.78
N ARG A 164 12.30 9.05 28.51
CA ARG A 164 11.22 10.04 28.46
C ARG A 164 11.81 11.43 28.50
N ASP A 165 11.28 12.31 27.66
CA ASP A 165 11.53 13.75 27.73
C ASP A 165 10.26 14.53 27.35
N THR A 166 10.40 15.85 27.18
CA THR A 166 9.25 16.70 26.83
C THR A 166 9.68 17.72 25.77
N ASP A 167 8.85 17.90 24.77
CA ASP A 167 8.98 18.94 23.76
C ASP A 167 7.76 19.86 23.72
N ALA A 168 7.60 20.65 22.65
CA ALA A 168 6.47 21.56 22.47
C ALA A 168 5.12 20.83 22.35
N GLY A 169 5.11 19.57 21.93
CA GLY A 169 3.92 18.71 21.82
C GLY A 169 3.55 17.99 23.12
N GLY A 170 4.44 18.01 24.11
CA GLY A 170 4.26 17.33 25.39
C GLY A 170 5.27 16.21 25.64
N GLU A 171 4.86 15.19 26.40
CA GLU A 171 5.72 14.06 26.74
C GLU A 171 6.04 13.22 25.49
N ARG A 172 7.34 12.92 25.31
CA ARG A 172 7.83 11.92 24.36
C ARG A 172 8.28 10.68 25.10
N GLN A 173 8.15 9.51 24.45
CA GLN A 173 8.57 8.23 25.01
C GLN A 173 9.34 7.43 23.97
N LEU A 174 10.54 6.99 24.29
CA LEU A 174 11.29 6.00 23.54
C LEU A 174 10.96 4.61 24.08
N ILE A 175 10.33 3.77 23.26
CA ILE A 175 9.73 2.50 23.66
C ILE A 175 10.45 1.36 22.96
N TYR A 176 10.85 0.36 23.74
CA TYR A 176 11.53 -0.85 23.30
C TYR A 176 10.55 -2.03 23.35
N VAL A 177 10.39 -2.72 22.24
CA VAL A 177 9.61 -3.97 22.14
C VAL A 177 10.57 -5.09 21.74
N PRO A 178 10.85 -6.05 22.63
CA PRO A 178 11.71 -7.19 22.31
C PRO A 178 10.99 -8.17 21.36
N PHE A 179 11.78 -8.83 20.49
CA PHE A 179 11.41 -10.04 19.80
C PHE A 179 12.39 -11.14 20.19
N ASP A 180 11.92 -12.40 20.29
CA ASP A 180 12.73 -13.49 20.81
C ASP A 180 13.90 -13.84 19.88
N ASP A 181 13.68 -13.83 18.56
CA ASP A 181 14.63 -14.27 17.53
C ASP A 181 14.99 -13.17 16.52
N ASP A 182 14.78 -11.90 16.85
CA ASP A 182 15.02 -10.80 15.92
C ASP A 182 15.50 -9.52 16.60
N GLU A 183 15.93 -8.55 15.78
CA GLU A 183 16.25 -7.21 16.23
C GLU A 183 15.03 -6.56 16.90
N PRO A 184 15.19 -6.00 18.11
CA PRO A 184 14.09 -5.37 18.82
C PRO A 184 13.53 -4.17 18.04
N LEU A 185 12.25 -3.92 18.20
CA LEU A 185 11.61 -2.75 17.66
C LEU A 185 11.75 -1.56 18.62
N MET A 186 12.37 -0.48 18.15
CA MET A 186 12.42 0.78 18.87
C MET A 186 11.44 1.77 18.26
N LEU A 187 10.60 2.38 19.10
CA LEU A 187 9.54 3.29 18.69
C LEU A 187 9.65 4.61 19.47
N LEU A 188 9.60 5.73 18.75
CA LEU A 188 9.43 7.04 19.34
C LEU A 188 7.94 7.41 19.30
N LYS A 189 7.32 7.61 20.46
CA LYS A 189 5.96 8.10 20.63
C LYS A 189 6.01 9.60 20.92
N VAL A 190 5.38 10.40 20.05
CA VAL A 190 5.37 11.87 20.13
C VAL A 190 3.98 12.42 19.82
N THR A 191 3.66 13.58 20.33
CA THR A 191 2.44 14.33 19.97
C THR A 191 2.83 15.53 19.11
N CYS A 192 2.24 15.66 17.93
CA CYS A 192 2.47 16.82 17.07
C CYS A 192 1.94 18.10 17.75
N PRO A 193 2.77 19.11 17.99
CA PRO A 193 2.35 20.30 18.71
C PRO A 193 1.33 21.15 17.95
N SER A 194 1.31 21.06 16.61
CA SER A 194 0.39 21.83 15.75
C SER A 194 -0.99 21.19 15.61
N THR A 195 -1.09 19.85 15.65
CA THR A 195 -2.33 19.11 15.38
C THR A 195 -2.88 18.38 16.61
N GLY A 196 -2.05 18.15 17.62
CA GLY A 196 -2.37 17.30 18.78
C GLY A 196 -2.43 15.80 18.44
N HIS A 197 -2.07 15.41 17.22
CA HIS A 197 -2.08 13.99 16.82
C HIS A 197 -0.90 13.25 17.44
N LEU A 198 -1.19 12.06 17.96
CA LEU A 198 -0.18 11.12 18.43
C LEU A 198 0.46 10.42 17.23
N HIS A 199 1.78 10.38 17.21
CA HIS A 199 2.57 9.63 16.26
C HIS A 199 3.42 8.58 16.96
N VAL A 200 3.51 7.40 16.36
CA VAL A 200 4.42 6.34 16.79
C VAL A 200 5.31 5.99 15.61
N LEU A 201 6.58 6.31 15.71
CA LEU A 201 7.55 6.26 14.64
C LEU A 201 8.62 5.21 14.93
N ARG A 202 8.91 4.34 13.96
CA ARG A 202 10.03 3.41 14.09
C ARG A 202 11.34 4.15 13.96
N VAL A 203 12.25 3.86 14.87
CA VAL A 203 13.62 4.41 14.89
C VAL A 203 14.64 3.29 15.05
N PRO A 204 15.92 3.52 14.72
CA PRO A 204 16.98 2.54 14.94
C PRO A 204 17.11 2.10 16.40
N PRO A 205 17.32 0.79 16.66
CA PRO A 205 17.31 0.25 18.03
C PRO A 205 18.53 0.64 18.87
N TYR A 206 19.58 1.20 18.28
CA TYR A 206 20.76 1.69 18.97
C TYR A 206 20.56 3.07 19.61
N LEU A 207 19.46 3.78 19.30
CA LEU A 207 19.18 5.10 19.91
C LEU A 207 18.77 4.93 21.38
N LEU A 208 19.27 5.82 22.23
CA LEU A 208 19.14 5.68 23.68
C LEU A 208 18.24 6.73 24.33
N SER A 209 17.90 7.81 23.59
CA SER A 209 17.05 8.89 24.10
C SER A 209 16.02 9.38 23.08
N CYS A 210 14.94 9.99 23.58
CA CYS A 210 13.94 10.62 22.75
C CYS A 210 14.55 11.74 21.88
N HIS A 211 15.48 12.52 22.43
CA HIS A 211 16.19 13.57 21.71
C HIS A 211 17.00 13.00 20.53
N GLN A 212 17.78 11.91 20.74
CA GLN A 212 18.50 11.23 19.66
C GLN A 212 17.56 10.72 18.58
N ALA A 213 16.42 10.13 18.97
CA ALA A 213 15.44 9.62 18.05
C ALA A 213 14.77 10.72 17.21
N ALA A 214 14.43 11.85 17.82
CA ALA A 214 13.88 13.02 17.15
C ALA A 214 14.89 13.65 16.18
N ALA A 215 16.15 13.81 16.60
CA ALA A 215 17.23 14.29 15.75
C ALA A 215 17.43 13.40 14.51
N TRP A 216 17.44 12.08 14.72
CA TRP A 216 17.57 11.11 13.61
C TRP A 216 16.41 11.22 12.60
N ILE A 217 15.16 11.34 13.09
CA ILE A 217 13.98 11.53 12.21
C ILE A 217 14.09 12.83 11.42
N ALA A 218 14.62 13.89 12.04
CA ALA A 218 14.84 15.18 11.41
C ALA A 218 16.05 15.21 10.45
N GLY A 219 16.81 14.09 10.33
CA GLY A 219 17.95 13.96 9.42
C GLY A 219 19.28 14.52 9.95
N PHE A 220 19.42 14.69 11.26
CA PHE A 220 20.68 15.10 11.89
C PHE A 220 21.53 13.88 12.25
N ASP A 221 22.77 13.85 11.80
CA ASP A 221 23.74 12.81 12.15
C ASP A 221 24.24 12.96 13.60
N ASN A 222 24.40 14.19 14.06
CA ASN A 222 24.77 14.50 15.44
C ASN A 222 23.57 15.08 16.19
N PRO A 223 23.07 14.40 17.22
CA PRO A 223 21.91 14.88 18.00
C PRO A 223 22.14 16.24 18.66
N ASP A 224 23.39 16.60 18.99
CA ASP A 224 23.70 17.87 19.63
C ASP A 224 23.48 19.09 18.70
N ASP A 225 23.35 18.85 17.39
CA ASP A 225 23.05 19.91 16.41
C ASP A 225 21.53 20.14 16.24
N TYR A 226 20.71 19.27 16.83
CA TYR A 226 19.26 19.33 16.74
C TYR A 226 18.65 20.18 17.85
N HIS A 227 18.32 21.43 17.52
CA HIS A 227 17.72 22.40 18.44
C HIS A 227 16.44 23.04 17.85
N PRO A 228 15.35 22.27 17.67
CA PRO A 228 14.13 22.82 17.09
C PRO A 228 13.50 23.83 18.02
N LEU A 229 13.07 24.98 17.46
CA LEU A 229 12.29 25.97 18.21
C LEU A 229 10.85 25.48 18.42
N VAL A 230 10.32 24.75 17.47
CA VAL A 230 9.04 24.04 17.50
C VAL A 230 9.19 22.76 16.70
N GLU A 231 8.91 21.62 17.29
CA GLU A 231 8.82 20.33 16.57
C GLU A 231 7.41 20.20 15.99
N ALA A 232 7.32 19.94 14.68
CA ALA A 232 6.05 19.79 13.97
C ALA A 232 5.89 18.36 13.43
#